data_b1a2d6b216eb9d26851a869f9cdf0ee5
#
_entry.id   b1a2d6b216eb9d26851a869f9cdf0ee5
#
_cell.length_a   1.000
_cell.length_b   1.000
_cell.length_c   1.000
_cell.angle_alpha   90.00
_cell.angle_beta   90.00
_cell.angle_gamma   90.00
#
_symmetry.space_group_name_H-M   'P 1'
#
loop_
_entity.id
_entity.type
_entity.pdbx_description
1 polymer ?
#
loop_
_entity_poly.entity_id
_entity_poly.type
_entity_poly.pdbx_seq_one_letter_code
_entity_poly.pdbx_strand_id
1 'polypeptide(L)'
;MVEIRTKDLAATLDDAKLSRFHLRAVLVSGMGFFTDAYDLFIVGIAATLVKQDWHIGTAGLATLNSMTLAASFLGAFVFGRVADLLGRKRVYWLVAAIMVVGAVASALAPTFWMLVLARFVLGIGIGGDYPVSAVLMSEYSNRQDRGKLVGMVFSTQALGLIVGPLVALALLGSGMSHSLAWRLMLGLGAIPAAAVLYLRRRMPESPRYQEQVLGLGQHAAGQLAAFSNGELSLDVARRTGRRHRMGFTAFLRDRKYLLMLAGTAGTWFLFDYAYYGNTISSPQILKLVSPHASLMTTTALQLLIFSVAALPGYLLAIATMDRIGHRRLQWIGFSIMAACFAVIGLVPGVSGAVAPFLIFFSVSYFFAEFGPNTTTFVMPAELYPVSMRATGHGISSGVAKLGAFIGVFVFPFLQTSLGLRGTLTLSAVVAVGGALLTLVLPEPAGRSLEELSGDDDVIAEAEKVIAQASVKVPS
;
A
#
# COMPACT_ATOMS: atom_id res chain seq x y z
N MET A 1 -35.74 30.20 -18.02
CA MET A 1 -35.63 29.07 -17.06
C MET A 1 -34.17 28.70 -16.99
N VAL A 2 -33.51 28.95 -15.84
CA VAL A 2 -32.16 28.49 -15.61
C VAL A 2 -32.25 26.99 -15.44
N GLU A 3 -31.70 26.23 -16.37
CA GLU A 3 -31.56 24.79 -16.31
C GLU A 3 -30.63 24.49 -15.12
N ILE A 4 -31.18 24.16 -13.97
CA ILE A 4 -30.40 23.63 -12.85
C ILE A 4 -29.91 22.25 -13.29
N ARG A 5 -28.71 22.21 -13.90
CA ARG A 5 -27.97 20.98 -14.11
C ARG A 5 -27.71 20.38 -12.73
N THR A 6 -28.53 19.42 -12.36
CA THR A 6 -28.31 18.60 -11.17
C THR A 6 -26.97 17.88 -11.37
N LYS A 7 -25.93 18.33 -10.64
CA LYS A 7 -24.59 17.72 -10.70
C LYS A 7 -24.68 16.27 -10.22
N ASP A 8 -24.03 15.37 -10.91
CA ASP A 8 -23.76 13.99 -10.50
C ASP A 8 -22.94 14.01 -9.20
N LEU A 9 -23.16 13.05 -8.29
CA LEU A 9 -22.44 12.95 -7.00
C LEU A 9 -20.93 12.86 -7.25
N ALA A 10 -20.51 12.12 -8.25
CA ALA A 10 -19.10 11.98 -8.63
C ALA A 10 -18.48 13.34 -9.03
N ALA A 11 -19.15 14.09 -9.91
CA ALA A 11 -18.68 15.43 -10.31
C ALA A 11 -18.66 16.43 -9.15
N THR A 12 -19.61 16.32 -8.22
CA THR A 12 -19.64 17.19 -7.03
C THR A 12 -18.48 16.87 -6.07
N LEU A 13 -18.14 15.58 -5.92
CA LEU A 13 -16.98 15.16 -5.12
C LEU A 13 -15.67 15.60 -5.78
N ASP A 14 -15.57 15.52 -7.11
CA ASP A 14 -14.37 15.95 -7.84
C ASP A 14 -14.09 17.44 -7.71
N ASP A 15 -15.14 18.26 -7.63
CA ASP A 15 -15.04 19.72 -7.46
C ASP A 15 -14.97 20.15 -5.97
N ALA A 16 -15.12 19.21 -5.02
CA ALA A 16 -15.13 19.54 -3.59
C ALA A 16 -13.79 20.08 -3.12
N LYS A 17 -13.84 21.06 -2.20
CA LYS A 17 -12.64 21.58 -1.54
C LYS A 17 -12.15 20.61 -0.47
N LEU A 18 -10.85 20.63 -0.23
CA LEU A 18 -10.24 19.90 0.87
C LEU A 18 -10.88 20.32 2.20
N SER A 19 -11.34 19.37 3.00
CA SER A 19 -12.06 19.63 4.25
C SER A 19 -11.53 18.76 5.40
N ARG A 20 -11.98 19.03 6.63
CA ARG A 20 -11.67 18.22 7.81
C ARG A 20 -12.14 16.76 7.67
N PHE A 21 -13.19 16.53 6.89
CA PHE A 21 -13.64 15.19 6.52
C PHE A 21 -12.52 14.38 5.85
N HIS A 22 -11.86 14.93 4.83
CA HIS A 22 -10.77 14.27 4.11
C HIS A 22 -9.61 13.94 5.05
N LEU A 23 -9.21 14.88 5.92
CA LEU A 23 -8.13 14.66 6.89
C LEU A 23 -8.48 13.58 7.92
N ARG A 24 -9.75 13.52 8.37
CA ARG A 24 -10.24 12.45 9.24
C ARG A 24 -10.22 11.09 8.53
N ALA A 25 -10.65 11.04 7.27
CA ALA A 25 -10.60 9.82 6.46
C ALA A 25 -9.15 9.34 6.25
N VAL A 26 -8.21 10.27 5.97
CA VAL A 26 -6.78 9.98 5.90
C VAL A 26 -6.27 9.42 7.22
N LEU A 27 -6.60 10.00 8.35
CA LEU A 27 -6.15 9.51 9.66
C LEU A 27 -6.64 8.08 9.94
N VAL A 28 -7.93 7.82 9.72
CA VAL A 28 -8.52 6.50 9.98
C VAL A 28 -7.97 5.43 9.03
N SER A 29 -7.81 5.77 7.75
CA SER A 29 -7.23 4.84 6.76
C SER A 29 -5.73 4.67 6.96
N GLY A 30 -5.02 5.76 7.23
CA GLY A 30 -3.58 5.76 7.43
C GLY A 30 -3.13 4.99 8.67
N MET A 31 -3.90 5.02 9.75
CA MET A 31 -3.57 4.22 10.94
C MET A 31 -3.52 2.71 10.66
N GLY A 32 -4.23 2.21 9.64
CA GLY A 32 -4.03 0.84 9.14
C GLY A 32 -2.62 0.64 8.60
N PHE A 33 -2.17 1.52 7.70
CA PHE A 33 -0.81 1.45 7.12
C PHE A 33 0.30 1.68 8.14
N PHE A 34 0.06 2.51 9.16
CA PHE A 34 0.97 2.58 10.31
C PHE A 34 1.13 1.21 10.96
N THR A 35 0.01 0.51 11.24
CA THR A 35 0.02 -0.82 11.86
C THR A 35 0.71 -1.84 10.96
N ASP A 36 0.38 -1.84 9.67
CA ASP A 36 0.97 -2.73 8.67
C ASP A 36 2.49 -2.59 8.63
N ALA A 37 2.99 -1.36 8.53
CA ALA A 37 4.42 -1.09 8.50
C ALA A 37 5.11 -1.48 9.81
N TYR A 38 4.49 -1.16 10.96
CA TYR A 38 5.00 -1.61 12.24
C TYR A 38 5.19 -3.14 12.25
N ASP A 39 4.14 -3.90 11.91
CA ASP A 39 4.17 -5.36 11.95
C ASP A 39 5.09 -6.00 10.92
N LEU A 40 5.17 -5.41 9.71
CA LEU A 40 6.01 -5.93 8.63
C LEU A 40 7.50 -5.70 8.85
N PHE A 41 7.89 -4.61 9.51
CA PHE A 41 9.29 -4.24 9.63
C PHE A 41 9.89 -4.57 11.00
N ILE A 42 9.11 -4.58 12.09
CA ILE A 42 9.60 -5.02 13.39
C ILE A 42 9.96 -6.52 13.40
N VAL A 43 9.35 -7.31 12.52
CA VAL A 43 9.64 -8.76 12.41
C VAL A 43 11.10 -9.04 12.08
N GLY A 44 11.76 -8.19 11.28
CA GLY A 44 13.19 -8.36 10.96
C GLY A 44 14.08 -8.30 12.20
N ILE A 45 13.73 -7.45 13.16
CA ILE A 45 14.42 -7.33 14.46
C ILE A 45 14.02 -8.49 15.39
N ALA A 46 12.71 -8.71 15.55
CA ALA A 46 12.16 -9.77 16.39
C ALA A 46 12.66 -11.17 15.96
N ALA A 47 12.73 -11.43 14.65
CA ALA A 47 13.20 -12.71 14.11
C ALA A 47 14.68 -13.00 14.46
N THR A 48 15.48 -11.96 14.66
CA THR A 48 16.87 -12.14 15.13
C THR A 48 16.89 -12.68 16.56
N LEU A 49 15.98 -12.23 17.43
CA LEU A 49 15.81 -12.75 18.79
C LEU A 49 15.21 -14.16 18.79
N VAL A 50 14.16 -14.38 17.99
CA VAL A 50 13.55 -15.72 17.81
C VAL A 50 14.57 -16.74 17.32
N LYS A 51 15.48 -16.34 16.40
CA LYS A 51 16.56 -17.20 15.94
C LYS A 51 17.46 -17.66 17.06
N GLN A 52 17.76 -16.78 18.01
CA GLN A 52 18.59 -17.10 19.18
C GLN A 52 17.82 -17.96 20.20
N ASP A 53 16.54 -17.63 20.45
CA ASP A 53 15.69 -18.28 21.46
C ASP A 53 15.31 -19.70 21.04
N TRP A 54 14.98 -19.93 19.79
CA TRP A 54 14.51 -21.22 19.24
C TRP A 54 15.53 -21.93 18.33
N HIS A 55 16.75 -21.42 18.20
CA HIS A 55 17.86 -21.97 17.41
C HIS A 55 17.47 -22.31 15.96
N ILE A 56 16.63 -21.45 15.33
CA ILE A 56 16.18 -21.67 13.96
C ILE A 56 17.30 -21.39 12.94
N GLY A 57 17.39 -22.23 11.90
CA GLY A 57 18.33 -22.06 10.80
C GLY A 57 17.93 -20.95 9.81
N THR A 58 18.72 -20.81 8.75
CA THR A 58 18.49 -19.80 7.70
C THR A 58 17.10 -19.94 7.04
N ALA A 59 16.68 -21.17 6.75
CA ALA A 59 15.37 -21.43 6.16
C ALA A 59 14.21 -21.01 7.10
N GLY A 60 14.34 -21.29 8.41
CA GLY A 60 13.36 -20.85 9.41
C GLY A 60 13.27 -19.33 9.50
N LEU A 61 14.42 -18.63 9.49
CA LEU A 61 14.47 -17.18 9.47
C LEU A 61 13.81 -16.60 8.20
N ALA A 62 14.13 -17.15 7.03
CA ALA A 62 13.51 -16.75 5.77
C ALA A 62 11.99 -16.94 5.80
N THR A 63 11.52 -18.09 6.29
CA THR A 63 10.09 -18.41 6.43
C THR A 63 9.38 -17.42 7.36
N LEU A 64 9.94 -17.14 8.56
CA LEU A 64 9.33 -16.23 9.52
C LEU A 64 9.21 -14.81 8.98
N ASN A 65 10.26 -14.29 8.36
CA ASN A 65 10.30 -12.94 7.80
C ASN A 65 9.35 -12.76 6.61
N SER A 66 9.13 -13.82 5.81
CA SER A 66 8.37 -13.73 4.56
C SER A 66 6.92 -14.20 4.67
N MET A 67 6.53 -14.96 5.69
CA MET A 67 5.20 -15.59 5.78
C MET A 67 4.05 -14.58 5.77
N THR A 68 4.21 -13.46 6.46
CA THR A 68 3.20 -12.38 6.46
C THR A 68 2.97 -11.85 5.04
N LEU A 69 4.03 -11.71 4.25
CA LEU A 69 3.94 -11.23 2.87
C LEU A 69 3.31 -12.26 1.93
N ALA A 70 3.63 -13.55 2.10
CA ALA A 70 2.98 -14.64 1.37
C ALA A 70 1.47 -14.67 1.61
N ALA A 71 1.05 -14.49 2.88
CA ALA A 71 -0.36 -14.41 3.23
C ALA A 71 -1.03 -13.13 2.72
N SER A 72 -0.30 -12.01 2.71
CA SER A 72 -0.81 -10.73 2.19
C SER A 72 -1.13 -10.79 0.70
N PHE A 73 -0.38 -11.57 -0.08
CA PHE A 73 -0.74 -11.88 -1.46
C PHE A 73 -2.17 -12.42 -1.57
N LEU A 74 -2.51 -13.45 -0.78
CA LEU A 74 -3.85 -14.05 -0.77
C LEU A 74 -4.90 -13.06 -0.26
N GLY A 75 -4.61 -12.34 0.82
CA GLY A 75 -5.50 -11.35 1.42
C GLY A 75 -5.89 -10.25 0.43
N ALA A 76 -4.94 -9.71 -0.33
CA ALA A 76 -5.17 -8.66 -1.31
C ALA A 76 -6.11 -9.12 -2.44
N PHE A 77 -5.87 -10.30 -3.00
CA PHE A 77 -6.74 -10.87 -4.04
C PHE A 77 -8.16 -11.12 -3.54
N VAL A 78 -8.30 -11.81 -2.40
CA VAL A 78 -9.60 -12.17 -1.85
C VAL A 78 -10.39 -10.93 -1.46
N PHE A 79 -9.82 -10.08 -0.63
CA PHE A 79 -10.56 -8.93 -0.10
C PHE A 79 -10.70 -7.78 -1.11
N GLY A 80 -9.81 -7.63 -2.08
CA GLY A 80 -10.02 -6.75 -3.21
C GLY A 80 -11.30 -7.11 -3.98
N ARG A 81 -11.49 -8.39 -4.30
CA ARG A 81 -12.71 -8.85 -4.97
C ARG A 81 -13.95 -8.77 -4.09
N VAL A 82 -13.84 -9.20 -2.83
CA VAL A 82 -14.96 -9.19 -1.87
C VAL A 82 -15.43 -7.74 -1.62
N ALA A 83 -14.53 -6.76 -1.61
CA ALA A 83 -14.88 -5.35 -1.43
C ALA A 83 -15.71 -4.78 -2.58
N ASP A 84 -15.46 -5.21 -3.83
CA ASP A 84 -16.29 -4.81 -4.98
C ASP A 84 -17.68 -5.51 -4.98
N LEU A 85 -17.79 -6.68 -4.38
CA LEU A 85 -19.05 -7.44 -4.31
C LEU A 85 -19.94 -7.04 -3.12
N LEU A 86 -19.36 -6.88 -1.93
CA LEU A 86 -20.09 -6.70 -0.66
C LEU A 86 -20.04 -5.27 -0.10
N GLY A 87 -19.25 -4.38 -0.72
CA GLY A 87 -18.98 -3.02 -0.26
C GLY A 87 -17.68 -2.91 0.54
N ARG A 88 -17.09 -1.70 0.48
CA ARG A 88 -15.78 -1.41 1.09
C ARG A 88 -15.86 -1.45 2.61
N LYS A 89 -16.91 -0.87 3.20
CA LYS A 89 -17.10 -0.76 4.66
C LYS A 89 -17.10 -2.12 5.36
N ARG A 90 -17.79 -3.12 4.81
CA ARG A 90 -17.89 -4.46 5.43
C ARG A 90 -16.56 -5.16 5.50
N VAL A 91 -15.76 -5.06 4.44
CA VAL A 91 -14.45 -5.68 4.39
C VAL A 91 -13.47 -4.93 5.28
N TYR A 92 -13.61 -3.61 5.38
CA TYR A 92 -12.69 -2.72 6.04
C TYR A 92 -12.49 -3.00 7.54
N TRP A 93 -13.58 -3.28 8.27
CA TRP A 93 -13.45 -3.66 9.67
C TRP A 93 -13.03 -5.12 9.87
N LEU A 94 -13.40 -6.02 8.92
CA LEU A 94 -13.06 -7.43 9.01
C LEU A 94 -11.54 -7.65 8.90
N VAL A 95 -10.89 -6.98 7.95
CA VAL A 95 -9.43 -7.08 7.79
C VAL A 95 -8.69 -6.56 9.03
N ALA A 96 -9.16 -5.46 9.64
CA ALA A 96 -8.61 -4.95 10.90
C ALA A 96 -8.78 -5.95 12.06
N ALA A 97 -9.92 -6.63 12.14
CA ALA A 97 -10.14 -7.68 13.15
C ALA A 97 -9.17 -8.86 12.99
N ILE A 98 -8.93 -9.29 11.74
CA ILE A 98 -7.95 -10.35 11.42
C ILE A 98 -6.54 -9.92 11.85
N MET A 99 -6.16 -8.64 11.62
CA MET A 99 -4.87 -8.12 12.06
C MET A 99 -4.69 -8.16 13.58
N VAL A 100 -5.70 -7.75 14.35
CA VAL A 100 -5.67 -7.83 15.82
C VAL A 100 -5.46 -9.26 16.28
N VAL A 101 -6.23 -10.21 15.73
CA VAL A 101 -6.10 -11.63 16.08
C VAL A 101 -4.71 -12.17 15.76
N GLY A 102 -4.18 -11.85 14.57
CA GLY A 102 -2.86 -12.29 14.14
C GLY A 102 -1.72 -11.72 14.99
N ALA A 103 -1.80 -10.44 15.38
CA ALA A 103 -0.79 -9.80 16.23
C ALA A 103 -0.78 -10.40 17.65
N VAL A 104 -1.96 -10.57 18.27
CA VAL A 104 -2.11 -11.19 19.59
C VAL A 104 -1.62 -12.65 19.54
N ALA A 105 -2.04 -13.42 18.53
CA ALA A 105 -1.60 -14.80 18.38
C ALA A 105 -0.08 -14.92 18.18
N SER A 106 0.54 -13.95 17.47
CA SER A 106 2.00 -13.90 17.30
C SER A 106 2.73 -13.73 18.64
N ALA A 107 2.22 -12.85 19.53
CA ALA A 107 2.81 -12.65 20.86
C ALA A 107 2.68 -13.89 21.76
N LEU A 108 1.58 -14.61 21.65
CA LEU A 108 1.26 -15.77 22.49
C LEU A 108 1.76 -17.10 21.93
N ALA A 109 2.42 -17.12 20.76
CA ALA A 109 2.84 -18.33 20.10
C ALA A 109 3.84 -19.14 20.95
N PRO A 110 3.54 -20.40 21.32
CA PRO A 110 4.42 -21.22 22.13
C PRO A 110 5.50 -21.95 21.31
N THR A 111 5.31 -22.09 20.00
CA THR A 111 6.22 -22.80 19.10
C THR A 111 6.45 -21.99 17.82
N PHE A 112 7.55 -22.31 17.14
CA PHE A 112 7.91 -21.68 15.86
C PHE A 112 6.77 -21.78 14.82
N TRP A 113 6.19 -22.96 14.63
CA TRP A 113 5.14 -23.14 13.61
C TRP A 113 3.84 -22.44 13.96
N MET A 114 3.50 -22.30 15.24
CA MET A 114 2.35 -21.50 15.68
C MET A 114 2.61 -20.02 15.46
N LEU A 115 3.85 -19.53 15.66
CA LEU A 115 4.21 -18.17 15.30
C LEU A 115 4.10 -17.95 13.79
N VAL A 116 4.60 -18.87 12.97
CA VAL A 116 4.46 -18.78 11.50
C VAL A 116 2.99 -18.74 11.07
N LEU A 117 2.12 -19.58 11.68
CA LEU A 117 0.68 -19.56 11.42
C LEU A 117 0.03 -18.24 11.86
N ALA A 118 0.40 -17.71 13.01
CA ALA A 118 -0.10 -16.43 13.49
C ALA A 118 0.30 -15.27 12.54
N ARG A 119 1.54 -15.30 12.03
CA ARG A 119 2.03 -14.37 11.01
C ARG A 119 1.29 -14.53 9.68
N PHE A 120 0.89 -15.74 9.31
CA PHE A 120 0.05 -16.00 8.14
C PHE A 120 -1.34 -15.35 8.32
N VAL A 121 -2.00 -15.55 9.47
CA VAL A 121 -3.30 -14.94 9.77
C VAL A 121 -3.20 -13.41 9.71
N LEU A 122 -2.18 -12.82 10.35
CA LEU A 122 -1.92 -11.39 10.30
C LEU A 122 -1.78 -10.89 8.86
N GLY A 123 -1.02 -11.60 8.05
CA GLY A 123 -0.76 -11.25 6.65
C GLY A 123 -2.03 -11.21 5.79
N ILE A 124 -2.97 -12.12 6.00
CA ILE A 124 -4.29 -12.09 5.32
C ILE A 124 -4.99 -10.75 5.58
N GLY A 125 -4.97 -10.26 6.83
CA GLY A 125 -5.54 -8.94 7.19
C GLY A 125 -4.80 -7.79 6.52
N ILE A 126 -3.47 -7.76 6.63
CA ILE A 126 -2.62 -6.73 6.02
C ILE A 126 -2.88 -6.66 4.51
N GLY A 127 -2.84 -7.81 3.81
CA GLY A 127 -3.08 -7.84 2.37
C GLY A 127 -4.44 -7.28 1.97
N GLY A 128 -5.49 -7.62 2.74
CA GLY A 128 -6.84 -7.11 2.49
C GLY A 128 -7.00 -5.62 2.75
N ASP A 129 -6.19 -5.02 3.60
CA ASP A 129 -6.24 -3.59 3.89
C ASP A 129 -5.79 -2.72 2.72
N TYR A 130 -4.82 -3.17 1.93
CA TYR A 130 -4.28 -2.41 0.81
C TYR A 130 -5.34 -1.95 -0.20
N PRO A 131 -6.10 -2.84 -0.85
CA PRO A 131 -7.09 -2.43 -1.84
C PRO A 131 -8.25 -1.64 -1.23
N VAL A 132 -8.68 -1.99 -0.01
CA VAL A 132 -9.86 -1.35 0.59
C VAL A 132 -9.57 0.07 1.03
N SER A 133 -8.45 0.30 1.72
CA SER A 133 -8.03 1.63 2.19
C SER A 133 -7.72 2.57 1.03
N ALA A 134 -6.97 2.10 0.01
CA ALA A 134 -6.62 2.89 -1.15
C ALA A 134 -7.84 3.34 -1.94
N VAL A 135 -8.73 2.38 -2.24
CA VAL A 135 -9.92 2.63 -3.05
C VAL A 135 -10.91 3.50 -2.30
N LEU A 136 -11.14 3.25 -1.00
CA LEU A 136 -12.05 4.06 -0.21
C LEU A 136 -11.57 5.52 -0.16
N MET A 137 -10.27 5.77 0.05
CA MET A 137 -9.73 7.13 0.06
C MET A 137 -9.78 7.78 -1.31
N SER A 138 -9.46 7.07 -2.38
CA SER A 138 -9.58 7.57 -3.76
C SER A 138 -11.01 7.96 -4.10
N GLU A 139 -11.99 7.15 -3.69
CA GLU A 139 -13.42 7.40 -3.94
C GLU A 139 -14.01 8.54 -3.09
N TYR A 140 -13.39 8.89 -1.97
CA TYR A 140 -13.73 10.08 -1.17
C TYR A 140 -13.07 11.36 -1.66
N SER A 141 -11.95 11.26 -2.36
CA SER A 141 -11.10 12.39 -2.70
C SER A 141 -11.65 13.23 -3.86
N ASN A 142 -11.33 14.53 -3.85
CA ASN A 142 -11.51 15.41 -4.99
C ASN A 142 -10.46 15.14 -6.08
N ARG A 143 -10.67 15.66 -7.27
CA ARG A 143 -9.78 15.44 -8.42
C ARG A 143 -8.39 16.07 -8.23
N GLN A 144 -8.32 17.26 -7.61
CA GLN A 144 -7.08 18.04 -7.49
C GLN A 144 -6.09 17.46 -6.47
N ASP A 145 -6.60 16.93 -5.35
CA ASP A 145 -5.78 16.48 -4.22
C ASP A 145 -5.81 14.95 -4.04
N ARG A 146 -6.34 14.18 -5.02
CA ARG A 146 -6.55 12.74 -4.87
C ARG A 146 -5.25 11.98 -4.63
N GLY A 147 -4.26 12.19 -5.47
CA GLY A 147 -2.95 11.57 -5.31
C GLY A 147 -2.35 11.90 -3.94
N LYS A 148 -2.36 13.18 -3.56
CA LYS A 148 -1.93 13.65 -2.25
C LYS A 148 -2.67 12.95 -1.10
N LEU A 149 -4.00 12.86 -1.15
CA LEU A 149 -4.80 12.25 -0.08
C LEU A 149 -4.58 10.74 0.04
N VAL A 150 -4.55 10.01 -1.08
CA VAL A 150 -4.24 8.58 -1.10
C VAL A 150 -2.78 8.35 -0.70
N GLY A 151 -1.85 9.20 -1.18
CA GLY A 151 -0.45 9.19 -0.79
C GLY A 151 -0.25 9.46 0.71
N MET A 152 -1.01 10.39 1.31
CA MET A 152 -1.00 10.64 2.76
C MET A 152 -1.42 9.41 3.57
N VAL A 153 -2.46 8.68 3.13
CA VAL A 153 -2.85 7.41 3.77
C VAL A 153 -1.68 6.44 3.78
N PHE A 154 -1.04 6.25 2.65
CA PHE A 154 0.08 5.32 2.53
C PHE A 154 1.32 5.77 3.31
N SER A 155 1.61 7.07 3.31
CA SER A 155 2.81 7.63 3.98
C SER A 155 2.80 7.48 5.50
N THR A 156 1.66 7.16 6.12
CA THR A 156 1.64 6.82 7.55
C THR A 156 2.48 5.58 7.86
N GLN A 157 2.84 4.78 6.85
CA GLN A 157 3.87 3.74 6.98
C GLN A 157 5.20 4.28 7.54
N ALA A 158 5.59 5.51 7.20
CA ALA A 158 6.79 6.13 7.74
C ALA A 158 6.80 6.15 9.27
N LEU A 159 5.64 6.37 9.89
CA LEU A 159 5.51 6.31 11.35
C LEU A 159 5.74 4.88 11.87
N GLY A 160 5.23 3.86 11.16
CA GLY A 160 5.47 2.45 11.52
C GLY A 160 6.94 2.05 11.39
N LEU A 161 7.61 2.51 10.32
CA LEU A 161 9.05 2.32 10.11
C LEU A 161 9.91 2.94 11.22
N ILE A 162 9.45 4.04 11.82
CA ILE A 162 10.16 4.73 12.92
C ILE A 162 9.79 4.11 14.27
N VAL A 163 8.50 3.92 14.54
CA VAL A 163 8.01 3.42 15.84
C VAL A 163 8.45 1.97 16.08
N GLY A 164 8.51 1.12 15.05
CA GLY A 164 9.00 -0.25 15.17
C GLY A 164 10.41 -0.34 15.79
N PRO A 165 11.44 0.25 15.18
CA PRO A 165 12.78 0.30 15.76
C PRO A 165 12.86 1.02 17.12
N LEU A 166 12.06 2.08 17.35
CA LEU A 166 12.01 2.75 18.67
C LEU A 166 11.51 1.81 19.76
N VAL A 167 10.42 1.07 19.51
CA VAL A 167 9.91 0.04 20.43
C VAL A 167 10.95 -1.05 20.64
N ALA A 168 11.59 -1.52 19.56
CA ALA A 168 12.65 -2.52 19.68
C ALA A 168 13.82 -2.04 20.55
N LEU A 169 14.30 -0.80 20.35
CA LEU A 169 15.37 -0.20 21.16
C LEU A 169 14.97 -0.07 22.64
N ALA A 170 13.75 0.37 22.92
CA ALA A 170 13.23 0.48 24.28
C ALA A 170 13.18 -0.89 24.98
N LEU A 171 12.67 -1.93 24.29
CA LEU A 171 12.59 -3.28 24.85
C LEU A 171 13.96 -3.94 25.00
N LEU A 172 14.89 -3.76 24.05
CA LEU A 172 16.26 -4.26 24.16
C LEU A 172 17.04 -3.56 25.28
N GLY A 173 16.82 -2.24 25.45
CA GLY A 173 17.48 -1.45 26.48
C GLY A 173 16.96 -1.69 27.91
N SER A 174 15.77 -2.29 28.05
CA SER A 174 15.16 -2.57 29.37
C SER A 174 15.79 -3.74 30.11
N GLY A 175 16.68 -4.53 29.47
CA GLY A 175 17.30 -5.71 30.06
C GLY A 175 16.37 -6.92 30.24
N MET A 176 15.17 -6.92 29.65
CA MET A 176 14.28 -8.07 29.70
C MET A 176 14.82 -9.26 28.89
N SER A 177 14.30 -10.45 29.14
CA SER A 177 14.68 -11.64 28.40
C SER A 177 14.33 -11.50 26.88
N HIS A 178 15.15 -12.10 26.03
CA HIS A 178 14.94 -12.09 24.58
C HIS A 178 13.55 -12.64 24.18
N SER A 179 13.10 -13.70 24.88
CA SER A 179 11.79 -14.30 24.65
C SER A 179 10.64 -13.33 24.95
N LEU A 180 10.69 -12.58 26.02
CA LEU A 180 9.69 -11.57 26.33
C LEU A 180 9.78 -10.38 25.37
N ALA A 181 10.98 -9.93 25.01
CA ALA A 181 11.19 -8.80 24.13
C ALA A 181 10.55 -9.00 22.74
N TRP A 182 10.85 -10.13 22.07
CA TRP A 182 10.26 -10.36 20.74
C TRP A 182 8.72 -10.56 20.78
N ARG A 183 8.20 -11.17 21.86
CA ARG A 183 6.74 -11.33 22.05
C ARG A 183 6.05 -9.96 22.17
N LEU A 184 6.62 -9.06 22.97
CA LEU A 184 6.12 -7.69 23.11
C LEU A 184 6.28 -6.90 21.81
N MET A 185 7.41 -7.01 21.10
CA MET A 185 7.58 -6.38 19.79
C MET A 185 6.44 -6.74 18.83
N LEU A 186 6.07 -8.02 18.72
CA LEU A 186 5.01 -8.48 17.83
C LEU A 186 3.60 -8.19 18.38
N GLY A 187 3.41 -8.28 19.71
CA GLY A 187 2.10 -8.09 20.34
C GLY A 187 1.65 -6.63 20.41
N LEU A 188 2.56 -5.69 20.54
CA LEU A 188 2.23 -4.26 20.63
C LEU A 188 1.56 -3.73 19.35
N GLY A 189 1.78 -4.37 18.20
CA GLY A 189 1.04 -4.10 16.96
C GLY A 189 -0.47 -4.29 17.07
N ALA A 190 -0.95 -5.10 18.02
CA ALA A 190 -2.38 -5.27 18.27
C ALA A 190 -3.07 -3.99 18.79
N ILE A 191 -2.35 -3.09 19.46
CA ILE A 191 -2.91 -1.86 20.04
C ILE A 191 -3.40 -0.91 18.94
N PRO A 192 -2.56 -0.46 17.99
CA PRO A 192 -3.04 0.39 16.90
C PRO A 192 -4.06 -0.34 16.01
N ALA A 193 -3.91 -1.64 15.77
CA ALA A 193 -4.88 -2.42 15.01
C ALA A 193 -6.27 -2.42 15.67
N ALA A 194 -6.36 -2.54 17.00
CA ALA A 194 -7.63 -2.46 17.73
C ALA A 194 -8.24 -1.04 17.68
N ALA A 195 -7.41 0.00 17.76
CA ALA A 195 -7.86 1.39 17.59
C ALA A 195 -8.43 1.61 16.19
N VAL A 196 -7.76 1.11 15.16
CA VAL A 196 -8.21 1.15 13.76
C VAL A 196 -9.54 0.44 13.60
N LEU A 197 -9.71 -0.76 14.16
CA LEU A 197 -10.96 -1.53 14.12
C LEU A 197 -12.15 -0.71 14.67
N TYR A 198 -11.95 -0.01 15.79
CA TYR A 198 -12.98 0.85 16.37
C TYR A 198 -13.33 2.05 15.48
N LEU A 199 -12.33 2.73 14.94
CA LEU A 199 -12.53 3.90 14.08
C LEU A 199 -13.21 3.54 12.76
N ARG A 200 -12.82 2.43 12.12
CA ARG A 200 -13.37 1.97 10.84
C ARG A 200 -14.86 1.61 10.90
N ARG A 201 -15.36 1.14 12.03
CA ARG A 201 -16.80 0.85 12.20
C ARG A 201 -17.68 2.09 11.98
N ARG A 202 -17.15 3.29 12.23
CA ARG A 202 -17.86 4.57 12.12
C ARG A 202 -17.75 5.21 10.73
N MET A 203 -16.89 4.70 9.84
CA MET A 203 -16.77 5.24 8.49
C MET A 203 -18.01 4.88 7.67
N PRO A 204 -18.52 5.80 6.80
CA PRO A 204 -19.57 5.49 5.86
C PRO A 204 -19.07 4.54 4.74
N GLU A 205 -19.99 4.03 3.93
CA GLU A 205 -19.64 3.34 2.67
C GLU A 205 -19.21 4.37 1.63
N SER A 206 -18.44 3.94 0.62
CA SER A 206 -18.03 4.78 -0.50
C SER A 206 -19.24 5.42 -1.20
N PRO A 207 -19.28 6.76 -1.32
CA PRO A 207 -20.38 7.43 -2.02
C PRO A 207 -20.46 7.03 -3.49
N ARG A 208 -19.31 6.93 -4.18
CA ARG A 208 -19.25 6.52 -5.58
C ARG A 208 -19.73 5.08 -5.79
N TYR A 209 -19.38 4.17 -4.87
CA TYR A 209 -19.89 2.80 -4.90
C TYR A 209 -21.39 2.73 -4.66
N GLN A 210 -21.91 3.48 -3.68
CA GLN A 210 -23.36 3.52 -3.41
C GLN A 210 -24.16 4.07 -4.59
N GLU A 211 -23.67 5.12 -5.23
CA GLU A 211 -24.35 5.71 -6.39
C GLU A 211 -24.22 4.84 -7.63
N GLN A 212 -22.98 4.52 -8.04
CA GLN A 212 -22.70 3.93 -9.35
C GLN A 212 -22.96 2.42 -9.39
N VAL A 213 -22.78 1.73 -8.27
CA VAL A 213 -22.91 0.26 -8.21
C VAL A 213 -24.24 -0.16 -7.59
N LEU A 214 -24.71 0.55 -6.55
CA LEU A 214 -25.94 0.20 -5.85
C LEU A 214 -27.17 1.03 -6.31
N GLY A 215 -26.96 2.16 -6.98
CA GLY A 215 -28.04 3.10 -7.37
C GLY A 215 -28.66 3.87 -6.21
N LEU A 216 -27.93 4.02 -5.09
CA LEU A 216 -28.39 4.63 -3.85
C LEU A 216 -27.81 6.04 -3.62
N GLY A 217 -27.79 6.89 -4.65
CA GLY A 217 -27.14 8.21 -4.60
C GLY A 217 -27.64 9.13 -3.49
N GLN A 218 -28.97 9.23 -3.24
CA GLN A 218 -29.54 10.06 -2.17
C GLN A 218 -29.12 9.55 -0.78
N HIS A 219 -29.05 8.24 -0.58
CA HIS A 219 -28.60 7.65 0.67
C HIS A 219 -27.10 7.93 0.91
N ALA A 220 -26.31 7.84 -0.16
CA ALA A 220 -24.89 8.19 -0.14
C ALA A 220 -24.66 9.66 0.25
N ALA A 221 -25.40 10.59 -0.34
CA ALA A 221 -25.33 12.01 -0.03
C ALA A 221 -25.69 12.30 1.45
N GLY A 222 -26.76 11.67 1.96
CA GLY A 222 -27.16 11.79 3.37
C GLY A 222 -26.11 11.26 4.34
N GLN A 223 -25.52 10.10 4.07
CA GLN A 223 -24.46 9.54 4.90
C GLN A 223 -23.18 10.40 4.87
N LEU A 224 -22.82 10.94 3.71
CA LEU A 224 -21.67 11.81 3.56
C LEU A 224 -21.86 13.13 4.31
N ALA A 225 -23.03 13.74 4.20
CA ALA A 225 -23.40 14.95 4.96
C ALA A 225 -23.35 14.72 6.48
N ALA A 226 -23.90 13.61 6.96
CA ALA A 226 -23.86 13.24 8.37
C ALA A 226 -22.42 13.01 8.88
N PHE A 227 -21.57 12.32 8.11
CA PHE A 227 -20.19 12.04 8.52
C PHE A 227 -19.28 13.26 8.43
N SER A 228 -19.55 14.16 7.48
CA SER A 228 -18.82 15.43 7.32
C SER A 228 -19.32 16.56 8.25
N ASN A 229 -20.33 16.29 9.12
CA ASN A 229 -21.02 17.31 9.92
C ASN A 229 -21.58 18.46 9.06
N GLY A 230 -22.06 18.17 7.86
CA GLY A 230 -22.65 19.13 6.92
C GLY A 230 -21.62 19.90 6.08
N GLU A 231 -20.31 19.66 6.23
CA GLU A 231 -19.29 20.30 5.37
C GLU A 231 -19.47 19.90 3.89
N LEU A 232 -19.99 18.70 3.62
CA LEU A 232 -20.31 18.19 2.29
C LEU A 232 -21.80 17.90 2.21
N SER A 233 -22.62 18.90 1.94
CA SER A 233 -24.04 18.74 1.60
C SER A 233 -24.19 18.69 0.08
N LEU A 234 -24.77 17.61 -0.43
CA LEU A 234 -24.92 17.36 -1.86
C LEU A 234 -26.41 17.26 -2.19
N ASP A 235 -26.85 18.13 -3.09
CA ASP A 235 -28.19 18.04 -3.66
C ASP A 235 -28.11 17.10 -4.90
N VAL A 236 -28.45 15.82 -4.69
CA VAL A 236 -28.33 14.78 -5.71
C VAL A 236 -29.69 14.52 -6.35
N ALA A 237 -29.78 14.69 -7.64
CA ALA A 237 -30.95 14.31 -8.40
C ALA A 237 -31.28 12.82 -8.25
N ARG A 238 -32.57 12.50 -8.22
CA ARG A 238 -33.08 11.13 -8.22
C ARG A 238 -32.72 10.45 -9.55
N ARG A 239 -31.53 9.89 -9.69
CA ARG A 239 -31.21 8.96 -10.77
C ARG A 239 -31.56 7.54 -10.35
N THR A 240 -32.65 7.01 -10.86
CA THR A 240 -33.02 5.61 -10.77
C THR A 240 -32.46 4.86 -11.98
N GLY A 241 -31.27 4.30 -11.84
CA GLY A 241 -30.69 3.45 -12.89
C GLY A 241 -29.48 2.71 -12.37
N ARG A 242 -29.53 1.37 -12.32
CA ARG A 242 -28.36 0.53 -12.15
C ARG A 242 -27.40 0.81 -13.30
N ARG A 243 -26.25 1.42 -13.01
CA ARG A 243 -25.18 1.52 -14.00
C ARG A 243 -24.59 0.13 -14.27
N HIS A 244 -24.09 -0.05 -15.48
CA HIS A 244 -23.54 -1.32 -15.95
C HIS A 244 -22.40 -1.78 -15.05
N ARG A 245 -22.55 -2.94 -14.39
CA ARG A 245 -21.47 -3.59 -13.63
C ARG A 245 -20.58 -4.35 -14.62
N MET A 246 -19.34 -3.92 -14.77
CA MET A 246 -18.36 -4.72 -15.49
C MET A 246 -18.17 -6.07 -14.80
N GLY A 247 -18.30 -7.16 -15.55
CA GLY A 247 -18.04 -8.51 -15.04
C GLY A 247 -16.55 -8.79 -14.93
N PHE A 248 -16.15 -9.63 -13.98
CA PHE A 248 -14.74 -10.01 -13.77
C PHE A 248 -14.07 -10.59 -15.02
N THR A 249 -14.77 -11.45 -15.75
CA THR A 249 -14.28 -12.02 -17.01
C THR A 249 -14.11 -10.98 -18.10
N ALA A 250 -15.04 -10.00 -18.20
CA ALA A 250 -14.93 -8.89 -19.15
C ALA A 250 -13.72 -8.01 -18.81
N PHE A 251 -13.52 -7.69 -17.53
CA PHE A 251 -12.36 -6.94 -17.05
C PHE A 251 -11.03 -7.61 -17.44
N LEU A 252 -10.90 -8.93 -17.25
CA LEU A 252 -9.70 -9.68 -17.59
C LEU A 252 -9.54 -9.99 -19.09
N ARG A 253 -10.56 -9.77 -19.92
CA ARG A 253 -10.47 -9.92 -21.38
C ARG A 253 -10.17 -8.62 -22.10
N ASP A 254 -10.40 -7.49 -21.46
CA ASP A 254 -10.15 -6.18 -22.05
C ASP A 254 -8.66 -5.87 -22.08
N ARG A 255 -8.11 -5.67 -23.28
CA ARG A 255 -6.69 -5.38 -23.50
C ARG A 255 -6.23 -4.11 -22.75
N LYS A 256 -7.10 -3.10 -22.63
CA LYS A 256 -6.79 -1.87 -21.89
C LYS A 256 -6.48 -2.19 -20.43
N TYR A 257 -7.38 -2.92 -19.75
CA TYR A 257 -7.18 -3.25 -18.34
C TYR A 257 -6.08 -4.27 -18.11
N LEU A 258 -5.85 -5.22 -19.03
CA LEU A 258 -4.70 -6.12 -18.95
C LEU A 258 -3.37 -5.38 -19.02
N LEU A 259 -3.24 -4.39 -19.91
CA LEU A 259 -2.03 -3.56 -20.00
C LEU A 259 -1.85 -2.70 -18.73
N MET A 260 -2.94 -2.14 -18.21
CA MET A 260 -2.90 -1.41 -16.93
C MET A 260 -2.50 -2.32 -15.77
N LEU A 261 -3.04 -3.55 -15.70
CA LEU A 261 -2.63 -4.54 -14.69
C LEU A 261 -1.17 -4.95 -14.85
N ALA A 262 -0.70 -5.21 -16.06
CA ALA A 262 0.70 -5.52 -16.31
C ALA A 262 1.63 -4.39 -15.83
N GLY A 263 1.24 -3.14 -16.09
CA GLY A 263 1.98 -1.96 -15.63
C GLY A 263 1.94 -1.80 -14.10
N THR A 264 0.74 -1.76 -13.50
CA THR A 264 0.58 -1.52 -12.05
C THR A 264 1.09 -2.69 -11.20
N ALA A 265 0.68 -3.91 -11.52
CA ALA A 265 1.11 -5.10 -10.79
C ALA A 265 2.60 -5.41 -11.02
N GLY A 266 3.09 -5.25 -12.25
CA GLY A 266 4.48 -5.55 -12.59
C GLY A 266 5.45 -4.54 -11.97
N THR A 267 5.19 -3.24 -12.06
CA THR A 267 6.06 -2.23 -11.41
C THR A 267 6.07 -2.40 -9.91
N TRP A 268 4.92 -2.68 -9.31
CA TRP A 268 4.82 -2.87 -7.86
C TRP A 268 5.49 -4.18 -7.41
N PHE A 269 5.38 -5.27 -8.20
CA PHE A 269 6.13 -6.50 -7.96
C PHE A 269 7.65 -6.26 -7.91
N LEU A 270 8.17 -5.58 -8.94
CA LEU A 270 9.61 -5.29 -9.04
C LEU A 270 10.08 -4.38 -7.91
N PHE A 271 9.26 -3.39 -7.55
CA PHE A 271 9.55 -2.53 -6.40
C PHE A 271 9.59 -3.32 -5.10
N ASP A 272 8.53 -4.06 -4.78
CA ASP A 272 8.40 -4.79 -3.52
C ASP A 272 9.46 -5.88 -3.37
N TYR A 273 9.85 -6.55 -4.47
CA TYR A 273 10.96 -7.49 -4.48
C TYR A 273 12.27 -6.84 -3.98
N ALA A 274 12.64 -5.71 -4.55
CA ALA A 274 13.87 -5.01 -4.18
C ALA A 274 13.76 -4.34 -2.81
N TYR A 275 12.63 -3.70 -2.52
CA TYR A 275 12.43 -2.91 -1.29
C TYR A 275 12.31 -3.77 -0.05
N TYR A 276 11.38 -4.74 -0.01
CA TYR A 276 11.12 -5.55 1.19
C TYR A 276 12.29 -6.49 1.52
N GLY A 277 12.95 -7.06 0.51
CA GLY A 277 14.14 -7.87 0.70
C GLY A 277 15.22 -7.12 1.46
N ASN A 278 15.53 -5.90 1.05
CA ASN A 278 16.52 -5.04 1.68
C ASN A 278 16.04 -4.50 3.03
N THR A 279 14.78 -4.09 3.16
CA THR A 279 14.26 -3.41 4.35
C THR A 279 14.07 -4.35 5.54
N ILE A 280 13.45 -5.51 5.35
CA ILE A 280 13.26 -6.51 6.41
C ILE A 280 14.61 -7.12 6.83
N SER A 281 15.53 -7.26 5.87
CA SER A 281 16.88 -7.75 6.12
C SER A 281 17.88 -6.68 6.57
N SER A 282 17.45 -5.42 6.74
CA SER A 282 18.34 -4.31 7.14
C SER A 282 19.21 -4.61 8.37
N PRO A 283 18.72 -5.24 9.45
CA PRO A 283 19.59 -5.58 10.60
C PRO A 283 20.75 -6.50 10.20
N GLN A 284 20.49 -7.46 9.29
CA GLN A 284 21.51 -8.39 8.80
C GLN A 284 22.49 -7.68 7.84
N ILE A 285 21.96 -6.83 6.93
CA ILE A 285 22.78 -6.02 6.01
C ILE A 285 23.72 -5.11 6.81
N LEU A 286 23.20 -4.38 7.79
CA LEU A 286 23.98 -3.47 8.60
C LEU A 286 25.03 -4.20 9.46
N LYS A 287 24.71 -5.44 9.90
CA LYS A 287 25.68 -6.29 10.60
C LYS A 287 26.84 -6.74 9.70
N LEU A 288 26.62 -6.92 8.38
CA LEU A 288 27.71 -7.24 7.44
C LEU A 288 28.62 -6.05 7.19
N VAL A 289 28.02 -4.85 7.07
CA VAL A 289 28.79 -3.62 6.84
C VAL A 289 29.51 -3.18 8.13
N SER A 290 28.95 -3.50 9.28
CA SER A 290 29.53 -3.24 10.61
C SER A 290 29.55 -4.50 11.48
N PRO A 291 30.51 -5.43 11.28
CA PRO A 291 30.53 -6.76 11.91
C PRO A 291 30.56 -6.75 13.47
N HIS A 292 31.13 -5.71 14.04
CA HIS A 292 31.22 -5.56 15.51
C HIS A 292 30.00 -4.86 16.15
N ALA A 293 29.05 -4.34 15.32
CA ALA A 293 27.85 -3.69 15.82
C ALA A 293 26.94 -4.67 16.58
N SER A 294 26.37 -4.23 17.69
CA SER A 294 25.35 -4.96 18.43
C SER A 294 24.00 -4.91 17.65
N LEU A 295 23.03 -5.75 18.05
CA LEU A 295 21.66 -5.65 17.52
C LEU A 295 21.05 -4.26 17.80
N MET A 296 21.32 -3.70 18.97
CA MET A 296 20.89 -2.35 19.34
C MET A 296 21.49 -1.30 18.39
N THR A 297 22.79 -1.40 18.07
CA THR A 297 23.45 -0.48 17.13
C THR A 297 22.88 -0.59 15.72
N THR A 298 22.67 -1.80 15.20
CA THR A 298 22.09 -1.98 13.86
C THR A 298 20.64 -1.50 13.80
N THR A 299 19.86 -1.67 14.87
CA THR A 299 18.50 -1.14 14.99
C THR A 299 18.50 0.40 15.05
N ALA A 300 19.45 1.01 15.76
CA ALA A 300 19.59 2.47 15.79
C ALA A 300 19.98 3.05 14.41
N LEU A 301 20.87 2.38 13.67
CA LEU A 301 21.21 2.76 12.29
C LEU A 301 20.00 2.63 11.36
N GLN A 302 19.20 1.59 11.50
CA GLN A 302 17.96 1.42 10.74
C GLN A 302 16.98 2.55 11.05
N LEU A 303 16.77 2.89 12.31
CA LEU A 303 15.96 4.03 12.75
C LEU A 303 16.47 5.35 12.13
N LEU A 304 17.77 5.57 12.12
CA LEU A 304 18.39 6.75 11.50
C LEU A 304 18.05 6.83 10.02
N ILE A 305 18.26 5.74 9.25
CA ILE A 305 17.95 5.68 7.81
C ILE A 305 16.48 6.02 7.57
N PHE A 306 15.56 5.41 8.30
CA PHE A 306 14.14 5.66 8.13
C PHE A 306 13.74 7.09 8.48
N SER A 307 14.32 7.66 9.52
CA SER A 307 14.03 9.03 9.97
C SER A 307 14.57 10.10 9.03
N VAL A 308 15.80 9.92 8.50
CA VAL A 308 16.45 10.95 7.68
C VAL A 308 16.25 10.77 6.17
N ALA A 309 15.80 9.60 5.74
CA ALA A 309 15.62 9.30 4.32
C ALA A 309 14.17 8.92 3.99
N ALA A 310 13.62 7.85 4.60
CA ALA A 310 12.28 7.38 4.24
C ALA A 310 11.20 8.42 4.55
N LEU A 311 11.16 8.98 5.76
CA LEU A 311 10.18 9.99 6.13
C LEU A 311 10.22 11.23 5.24
N PRO A 312 11.38 11.88 5.00
CA PRO A 312 11.43 13.02 4.07
C PRO A 312 11.04 12.66 2.63
N GLY A 313 11.35 11.43 2.17
CA GLY A 313 10.93 10.93 0.86
C GLY A 313 9.42 10.91 0.71
N TYR A 314 8.68 10.34 1.69
CA TYR A 314 7.22 10.38 1.72
C TYR A 314 6.66 11.80 1.76
N LEU A 315 7.20 12.67 2.62
CA LEU A 315 6.72 14.04 2.74
C LEU A 315 6.88 14.81 1.42
N LEU A 316 8.00 14.63 0.73
CA LEU A 316 8.23 15.25 -0.57
C LEU A 316 7.31 14.66 -1.65
N ALA A 317 7.07 13.34 -1.65
CA ALA A 317 6.12 12.70 -2.56
C ALA A 317 4.73 13.34 -2.42
N ILE A 318 4.17 13.39 -1.21
CA ILE A 318 2.86 13.99 -0.92
C ILE A 318 2.80 15.46 -1.39
N ALA A 319 3.87 16.22 -1.18
CA ALA A 319 3.89 17.64 -1.51
C ALA A 319 3.94 17.91 -3.02
N THR A 320 4.43 16.95 -3.81
CA THR A 320 4.79 17.20 -5.22
C THR A 320 4.09 16.32 -6.24
N MET A 321 3.52 15.16 -5.82
CA MET A 321 3.06 14.14 -6.76
C MET A 321 1.96 14.61 -7.72
N ASP A 322 0.98 15.38 -7.24
CA ASP A 322 -0.10 15.88 -8.09
C ASP A 322 0.38 16.98 -9.08
N ARG A 323 1.55 17.59 -8.83
CA ARG A 323 2.16 18.61 -9.71
C ARG A 323 3.15 18.02 -10.71
N ILE A 324 4.02 17.11 -10.24
CA ILE A 324 5.05 16.47 -11.07
C ILE A 324 4.43 15.39 -11.96
N GLY A 325 3.40 14.70 -11.44
CA GLY A 325 2.78 13.53 -12.04
C GLY A 325 3.30 12.23 -11.43
N HIS A 326 2.39 11.27 -11.24
CA HIS A 326 2.66 10.00 -10.56
C HIS A 326 3.64 9.13 -11.34
N ARG A 327 3.45 9.00 -12.65
CA ARG A 327 4.32 8.24 -13.54
C ARG A 327 5.75 8.79 -13.55
N ARG A 328 5.91 10.12 -13.57
CA ARG A 328 7.24 10.75 -13.55
C ARG A 328 7.94 10.52 -12.22
N LEU A 329 7.25 10.68 -11.08
CA LEU A 329 7.80 10.39 -9.77
C LEU A 329 8.27 8.94 -9.68
N GLN A 330 7.45 8.00 -10.11
CA GLN A 330 7.76 6.58 -10.11
C GLN A 330 9.04 6.28 -10.90
N TRP A 331 9.14 6.84 -12.11
CA TRP A 331 10.30 6.66 -12.97
C TRP A 331 11.58 7.25 -12.36
N ILE A 332 11.52 8.47 -11.82
CA ILE A 332 12.66 9.12 -11.15
C ILE A 332 13.12 8.28 -9.95
N GLY A 333 12.18 7.86 -9.09
CA GLY A 333 12.47 7.07 -7.90
C GLY A 333 13.16 5.74 -8.24
N PHE A 334 12.62 4.97 -9.17
CA PHE A 334 13.25 3.73 -9.64
C PHE A 334 14.65 3.96 -10.23
N SER A 335 14.83 5.00 -11.04
CA SER A 335 16.10 5.28 -11.70
C SER A 335 17.21 5.60 -10.69
N ILE A 336 16.91 6.44 -9.68
CA ILE A 336 17.90 6.80 -8.65
C ILE A 336 18.13 5.63 -7.69
N MET A 337 17.09 4.88 -7.32
CA MET A 337 17.22 3.67 -6.52
C MET A 337 18.14 2.65 -7.22
N ALA A 338 17.95 2.45 -8.53
CA ALA A 338 18.80 1.57 -9.34
C ALA A 338 20.26 2.04 -9.36
N ALA A 339 20.49 3.34 -9.56
CA ALA A 339 21.83 3.93 -9.55
C ALA A 339 22.52 3.74 -8.19
N CYS A 340 21.82 3.97 -7.07
CA CYS A 340 22.37 3.76 -5.73
C CYS A 340 22.77 2.30 -5.48
N PHE A 341 21.88 1.35 -5.80
CA PHE A 341 22.19 -0.07 -5.65
C PHE A 341 23.31 -0.52 -6.58
N ALA A 342 23.37 0.01 -7.81
CA ALA A 342 24.48 -0.26 -8.74
C ALA A 342 25.81 0.27 -8.17
N VAL A 343 25.86 1.46 -7.60
CA VAL A 343 27.07 2.01 -6.96
C VAL A 343 27.51 1.12 -5.80
N ILE A 344 26.60 0.72 -4.90
CA ILE A 344 26.96 -0.16 -3.77
C ILE A 344 27.46 -1.53 -4.26
N GLY A 345 26.84 -2.09 -5.28
CA GLY A 345 27.17 -3.42 -5.78
C GLY A 345 28.42 -3.47 -6.64
N LEU A 346 28.62 -2.46 -7.52
CA LEU A 346 29.66 -2.49 -8.56
C LEU A 346 30.93 -1.71 -8.18
N VAL A 347 30.80 -0.59 -7.44
CA VAL A 347 31.96 0.24 -7.09
C VAL A 347 32.74 -0.40 -5.94
N PRO A 348 34.04 -0.71 -6.15
CA PRO A 348 34.88 -1.29 -5.12
C PRO A 348 34.97 -0.40 -3.87
N GLY A 349 34.89 -1.01 -2.68
CA GLY A 349 35.03 -0.32 -1.40
C GLY A 349 33.75 0.30 -0.83
N VAL A 350 32.72 0.59 -1.63
CA VAL A 350 31.48 1.21 -1.11
C VAL A 350 30.73 0.26 -0.19
N SER A 351 30.59 -1.01 -0.55
CA SER A 351 29.90 -2.01 0.27
C SER A 351 30.66 -2.43 1.55
N GLY A 352 31.96 -2.18 1.60
CA GLY A 352 32.84 -2.50 2.75
C GLY A 352 33.08 -1.33 3.69
N ALA A 353 32.69 -0.12 3.35
CA ALA A 353 32.88 1.08 4.13
C ALA A 353 31.55 1.61 4.67
N VAL A 354 31.44 1.78 6.00
CA VAL A 354 30.16 2.12 6.68
C VAL A 354 29.54 3.41 6.13
N ALA A 355 30.32 4.50 6.07
CA ALA A 355 29.78 5.80 5.68
C ALA A 355 29.32 5.85 4.20
N PRO A 356 30.14 5.45 3.19
CA PRO A 356 29.69 5.40 1.81
C PRO A 356 28.47 4.49 1.62
N PHE A 357 28.45 3.31 2.26
CA PHE A 357 27.30 2.42 2.20
C PHE A 357 26.04 3.10 2.73
N LEU A 358 26.09 3.68 3.93
CA LEU A 358 24.93 4.34 4.54
C LEU A 358 24.41 5.51 3.70
N ILE A 359 25.29 6.28 3.06
CA ILE A 359 24.89 7.40 2.19
C ILE A 359 24.06 6.87 1.01
N PHE A 360 24.61 5.97 0.20
CA PHE A 360 23.90 5.46 -0.99
C PHE A 360 22.67 4.65 -0.61
N PHE A 361 22.72 3.88 0.47
CA PHE A 361 21.60 3.11 0.98
C PHE A 361 20.47 4.03 1.47
N SER A 362 20.78 5.12 2.19
CA SER A 362 19.80 6.12 2.62
C SER A 362 19.20 6.88 1.42
N VAL A 363 20.02 7.28 0.44
CA VAL A 363 19.51 7.93 -0.78
C VAL A 363 18.57 7.00 -1.54
N SER A 364 18.87 5.69 -1.62
CA SER A 364 17.96 4.72 -2.24
C SER A 364 16.62 4.65 -1.52
N TYR A 365 16.58 4.71 -0.19
CA TYR A 365 15.35 4.77 0.59
C TYR A 365 14.57 6.05 0.35
N PHE A 366 15.24 7.21 0.36
CA PHE A 366 14.58 8.49 0.09
C PHE A 366 13.84 8.45 -1.26
N PHE A 367 14.51 7.99 -2.32
CA PHE A 367 13.91 7.96 -3.65
C PHE A 367 12.96 6.77 -3.87
N ALA A 368 13.09 5.70 -3.11
CA ALA A 368 12.09 4.64 -3.03
C ALA A 368 10.75 5.19 -2.52
N GLU A 369 10.76 5.96 -1.43
CA GLU A 369 9.54 6.52 -0.83
C GLU A 369 9.01 7.72 -1.63
N PHE A 370 9.89 8.58 -2.13
CA PHE A 370 9.54 9.70 -3.00
C PHE A 370 8.85 9.24 -4.30
N GLY A 371 9.26 8.12 -4.83
CA GLY A 371 8.79 7.61 -6.11
C GLY A 371 7.95 6.33 -5.98
N PRO A 372 8.54 5.15 -6.29
CA PRO A 372 7.78 3.93 -6.53
C PRO A 372 6.95 3.46 -5.34
N ASN A 373 7.41 3.58 -4.09
CA ASN A 373 6.62 3.10 -2.96
C ASN A 373 5.28 3.83 -2.85
N THR A 374 5.27 5.15 -3.01
CA THR A 374 4.04 5.94 -2.95
C THR A 374 3.19 5.75 -4.21
N THR A 375 3.79 5.81 -5.39
CA THR A 375 3.04 5.86 -6.65
C THR A 375 2.49 4.51 -7.09
N THR A 376 3.16 3.39 -6.81
CA THR A 376 2.64 2.04 -7.09
C THR A 376 1.40 1.71 -6.27
N PHE A 377 1.23 2.35 -5.11
CA PHE A 377 0.02 2.27 -4.30
C PHE A 377 -1.10 3.18 -4.85
N VAL A 378 -0.77 4.42 -5.21
CA VAL A 378 -1.76 5.42 -5.62
C VAL A 378 -2.36 5.11 -6.99
N MET A 379 -1.53 4.81 -7.99
CA MET A 379 -1.99 4.64 -9.38
C MET A 379 -3.06 3.55 -9.56
N PRO A 380 -2.97 2.34 -8.96
CA PRO A 380 -4.04 1.35 -9.10
C PRO A 380 -5.37 1.78 -8.48
N ALA A 381 -5.37 2.70 -7.51
CA ALA A 381 -6.60 3.23 -6.92
C ALA A 381 -7.33 4.24 -7.83
N GLU A 382 -6.69 4.68 -8.92
CA GLU A 382 -7.20 5.69 -9.84
C GLU A 382 -7.55 5.15 -11.22
N LEU A 383 -6.89 4.08 -11.68
CA LEU A 383 -6.93 3.64 -13.08
C LEU A 383 -8.11 2.72 -13.44
N TYR A 384 -8.79 2.12 -12.46
CA TYR A 384 -9.80 1.09 -12.72
C TYR A 384 -11.23 1.61 -12.49
N PRO A 385 -12.24 1.03 -13.23
CA PRO A 385 -13.64 1.38 -13.03
C PRO A 385 -14.12 1.09 -11.61
N VAL A 386 -15.06 1.88 -11.09
CA VAL A 386 -15.56 1.77 -9.71
C VAL A 386 -16.01 0.35 -9.36
N SER A 387 -16.66 -0.36 -10.31
CA SER A 387 -17.14 -1.74 -10.10
C SER A 387 -16.03 -2.80 -10.01
N MET A 388 -14.79 -2.47 -10.43
CA MET A 388 -13.61 -3.35 -10.47
C MET A 388 -12.38 -2.72 -9.80
N ARG A 389 -12.51 -1.55 -9.18
CA ARG A 389 -11.38 -0.77 -8.66
C ARG A 389 -10.67 -1.49 -7.52
N ALA A 390 -11.40 -2.01 -6.55
CA ALA A 390 -10.81 -2.77 -5.47
C ALA A 390 -10.25 -4.12 -5.95
N THR A 391 -10.88 -4.75 -6.95
CA THR A 391 -10.35 -5.95 -7.62
C THR A 391 -9.03 -5.65 -8.34
N GLY A 392 -8.98 -4.60 -9.16
CA GLY A 392 -7.76 -4.20 -9.90
C GLY A 392 -6.62 -3.80 -8.97
N HIS A 393 -6.92 -3.02 -7.93
CA HIS A 393 -5.94 -2.69 -6.89
C HIS A 393 -5.49 -3.94 -6.12
N GLY A 394 -6.43 -4.83 -5.77
CA GLY A 394 -6.14 -6.08 -5.06
C GLY A 394 -5.27 -7.05 -5.87
N ILE A 395 -5.46 -7.12 -7.19
CA ILE A 395 -4.56 -7.88 -8.08
C ILE A 395 -3.18 -7.23 -8.08
N SER A 396 -3.10 -5.91 -8.24
CA SER A 396 -1.83 -5.18 -8.30
C SER A 396 -1.04 -5.32 -6.99
N SER A 397 -1.68 -5.06 -5.84
CA SER A 397 -1.05 -5.19 -4.52
C SER A 397 -0.76 -6.66 -4.14
N GLY A 398 -1.61 -7.59 -4.55
CA GLY A 398 -1.36 -9.02 -4.35
C GLY A 398 -0.10 -9.47 -5.09
N VAL A 399 0.00 -9.18 -6.38
CA VAL A 399 1.21 -9.49 -7.17
C VAL A 399 2.45 -8.80 -6.58
N ALA A 400 2.31 -7.58 -6.08
CA ALA A 400 3.38 -6.90 -5.35
C ALA A 400 3.83 -7.67 -4.10
N LYS A 401 2.87 -8.14 -3.28
CA LYS A 401 3.20 -8.92 -2.07
C LYS A 401 3.83 -10.27 -2.39
N LEU A 402 3.53 -10.85 -3.56
CA LEU A 402 4.30 -11.99 -4.07
C LEU A 402 5.76 -11.60 -4.37
N GLY A 403 5.99 -10.43 -4.96
CA GLY A 403 7.33 -9.87 -5.15
C GLY A 403 8.07 -9.67 -3.83
N ALA A 404 7.40 -9.04 -2.85
CA ALA A 404 7.93 -8.85 -1.50
C ALA A 404 8.27 -10.19 -0.82
N PHE A 405 7.36 -11.18 -0.90
CA PHE A 405 7.60 -12.54 -0.37
C PHE A 405 8.85 -13.16 -0.98
N ILE A 406 8.95 -13.17 -2.30
CA ILE A 406 10.10 -13.75 -3.01
C ILE A 406 11.38 -13.00 -2.60
N GLY A 407 11.38 -11.66 -2.63
CA GLY A 407 12.53 -10.85 -2.27
C GLY A 407 13.05 -11.14 -0.86
N VAL A 408 12.15 -11.20 0.14
CA VAL A 408 12.51 -11.48 1.54
C VAL A 408 12.94 -12.93 1.73
N PHE A 409 12.22 -13.89 1.12
CA PHE A 409 12.51 -15.32 1.28
C PHE A 409 13.87 -15.70 0.67
N VAL A 410 14.15 -15.21 -0.53
CA VAL A 410 15.42 -15.56 -1.22
C VAL A 410 16.61 -14.74 -0.73
N PHE A 411 16.40 -13.61 -0.06
CA PHE A 411 17.47 -12.69 0.34
C PHE A 411 18.61 -13.36 1.12
N PRO A 412 18.38 -14.16 2.18
CA PRO A 412 19.45 -14.82 2.91
C PRO A 412 20.27 -15.82 2.05
N PHE A 413 19.60 -16.46 1.06
CA PHE A 413 20.27 -17.40 0.15
C PHE A 413 21.09 -16.66 -0.90
N LEU A 414 20.58 -15.57 -1.47
CA LEU A 414 21.34 -14.72 -2.38
C LEU A 414 22.56 -14.13 -1.70
N GLN A 415 22.41 -13.72 -0.44
CA GLN A 415 23.51 -13.17 0.33
C GLN A 415 24.62 -14.18 0.56
N THR A 416 24.28 -15.46 0.83
CA THR A 416 25.29 -16.51 1.00
C THR A 416 25.97 -16.90 -0.31
N SER A 417 25.27 -16.83 -1.46
CA SER A 417 25.79 -17.25 -2.76
C SER A 417 26.47 -16.11 -3.54
N LEU A 418 25.90 -14.91 -3.53
CA LEU A 418 26.37 -13.75 -4.30
C LEU A 418 27.07 -12.69 -3.44
N GLY A 419 26.99 -12.81 -2.12
CA GLY A 419 27.39 -11.78 -1.18
C GLY A 419 26.52 -10.52 -1.24
N LEU A 420 26.82 -9.53 -0.40
CA LEU A 420 26.08 -8.26 -0.35
C LEU A 420 26.13 -7.51 -1.69
N ARG A 421 27.29 -7.47 -2.32
CA ARG A 421 27.49 -6.78 -3.60
C ARG A 421 26.60 -7.36 -4.71
N GLY A 422 26.64 -8.69 -4.89
CA GLY A 422 25.83 -9.35 -5.92
C GLY A 422 24.34 -9.21 -5.66
N THR A 423 23.90 -9.29 -4.41
CA THR A 423 22.48 -9.12 -4.02
C THR A 423 21.97 -7.72 -4.33
N LEU A 424 22.76 -6.66 -4.03
CA LEU A 424 22.36 -5.28 -4.34
C LEU A 424 22.50 -4.95 -5.83
N THR A 425 23.43 -5.57 -6.55
CA THR A 425 23.47 -5.47 -8.02
C THR A 425 22.20 -6.06 -8.65
N LEU A 426 21.70 -7.19 -8.15
CA LEU A 426 20.43 -7.77 -8.60
C LEU A 426 19.26 -6.81 -8.30
N SER A 427 19.24 -6.19 -7.12
CA SER A 427 18.23 -5.16 -6.77
C SER A 427 18.29 -3.98 -7.74
N ALA A 428 19.49 -3.57 -8.20
CA ALA A 428 19.64 -2.52 -9.21
C ALA A 428 19.01 -2.93 -10.55
N VAL A 429 19.27 -4.16 -11.02
CA VAL A 429 18.68 -4.68 -12.27
C VAL A 429 17.16 -4.70 -12.19
N VAL A 430 16.61 -5.17 -11.08
CA VAL A 430 15.15 -5.19 -10.82
C VAL A 430 14.57 -3.78 -10.84
N ALA A 431 15.25 -2.81 -10.22
CA ALA A 431 14.80 -1.42 -10.22
C ALA A 431 14.85 -0.79 -11.63
N VAL A 432 15.83 -1.12 -12.46
CA VAL A 432 15.85 -0.73 -13.90
C VAL A 432 14.63 -1.29 -14.61
N GLY A 433 14.30 -2.57 -14.39
CA GLY A 433 13.07 -3.19 -14.92
C GLY A 433 11.82 -2.43 -14.50
N GLY A 434 11.73 -1.99 -13.24
CA GLY A 434 10.63 -1.17 -12.72
C GLY A 434 10.53 0.20 -13.42
N ALA A 435 11.67 0.87 -13.65
CA ALA A 435 11.71 2.14 -14.38
C ALA A 435 11.21 1.98 -15.82
N LEU A 436 11.65 0.94 -16.53
CA LEU A 436 11.24 0.66 -17.90
C LEU A 436 9.74 0.32 -17.98
N LEU A 437 9.25 -0.54 -17.08
CA LEU A 437 7.84 -0.93 -17.06
C LEU A 437 6.91 0.22 -16.67
N THR A 438 7.38 1.19 -15.89
CA THR A 438 6.63 2.42 -15.56
C THR A 438 6.20 3.19 -16.82
N LEU A 439 6.96 3.09 -17.91
CA LEU A 439 6.66 3.79 -19.16
C LEU A 439 5.37 3.31 -19.86
N VAL A 440 4.90 2.12 -19.52
CA VAL A 440 3.63 1.55 -20.04
C VAL A 440 2.40 2.20 -19.39
N LEU A 441 2.54 2.78 -18.19
CA LEU A 441 1.43 3.34 -17.42
C LEU A 441 1.00 4.71 -17.95
N PRO A 442 -0.31 5.03 -17.96
CA PRO A 442 -0.79 6.38 -18.22
C PRO A 442 -0.49 7.29 -17.02
N GLU A 443 -0.54 8.61 -17.23
CA GLU A 443 -0.46 9.59 -16.16
C GLU A 443 -1.87 9.88 -15.62
N PRO A 444 -2.17 9.59 -14.34
CA PRO A 444 -3.50 9.82 -13.78
C PRO A 444 -3.67 11.20 -13.11
N ALA A 445 -2.59 11.90 -12.79
CA ALA A 445 -2.64 13.15 -12.05
C ALA A 445 -3.52 14.21 -12.74
N GLY A 446 -4.46 14.78 -11.98
CA GLY A 446 -5.34 15.85 -12.45
C GLY A 446 -6.52 15.40 -13.34
N ARG A 447 -6.70 14.10 -13.55
CA ARG A 447 -7.81 13.53 -14.35
C ARG A 447 -8.92 12.97 -13.44
N SER A 448 -10.18 12.96 -13.92
CA SER A 448 -11.28 12.32 -13.18
C SER A 448 -11.13 10.80 -13.16
N LEU A 449 -11.72 10.13 -12.16
CA LEU A 449 -11.70 8.66 -12.08
C LEU A 449 -12.50 8.02 -13.22
N GLU A 450 -13.58 8.68 -13.62
CA GLU A 450 -14.47 8.26 -14.67
C GLU A 450 -13.80 8.36 -16.05
N GLU A 451 -13.06 9.46 -16.29
CA GLU A 451 -12.24 9.65 -17.51
C GLU A 451 -11.14 8.59 -17.63
N LEU A 452 -10.42 8.31 -16.54
CA LEU A 452 -9.33 7.32 -16.53
C LEU A 452 -9.85 5.89 -16.77
N SER A 453 -10.98 5.55 -16.17
CA SER A 453 -11.59 4.22 -16.33
C SER A 453 -12.29 4.05 -17.69
N GLY A 454 -12.66 5.14 -18.37
CA GLY A 454 -13.48 5.12 -19.60
C GLY A 454 -14.97 4.91 -19.30
N ASP A 455 -15.40 5.12 -18.05
CA ASP A 455 -16.82 5.04 -17.68
C ASP A 455 -17.63 6.15 -18.37
N ASP A 456 -17.02 7.31 -18.66
CA ASP A 456 -17.65 8.42 -19.39
C ASP A 456 -17.94 8.08 -20.85
N ASP A 457 -17.07 7.34 -21.53
CA ASP A 457 -17.26 6.93 -22.93
C ASP A 457 -18.45 5.97 -23.06
N VAL A 458 -18.58 5.03 -22.10
CA VAL A 458 -19.71 4.08 -22.06
C VAL A 458 -21.03 4.80 -21.81
N ILE A 459 -21.02 5.86 -20.99
CA ILE A 459 -22.21 6.67 -20.70
C ILE A 459 -22.60 7.48 -21.93
N ALA A 460 -21.65 8.14 -22.58
CA ALA A 460 -21.90 8.94 -23.78
C ALA A 460 -22.45 8.09 -24.95
N GLU A 461 -21.95 6.85 -25.06
CA GLU A 461 -22.44 5.91 -26.10
C GLU A 461 -23.83 5.38 -25.77
N ALA A 462 -24.13 5.06 -24.51
CA ALA A 462 -25.46 4.67 -24.06
C ALA A 462 -26.49 5.81 -24.22
N GLU A 463 -26.12 7.05 -23.90
CA GLU A 463 -26.99 8.23 -24.15
C GLU A 463 -27.26 8.47 -25.63
N LYS A 464 -26.27 8.27 -26.51
CA LYS A 464 -26.45 8.32 -27.97
C LYS A 464 -27.43 7.25 -28.48
N VAL A 465 -27.29 6.01 -27.98
CA VAL A 465 -28.19 4.90 -28.35
C VAL A 465 -29.62 5.16 -27.88
N ILE A 466 -29.81 5.69 -26.66
CA ILE A 466 -31.14 6.04 -26.14
C ILE A 466 -31.75 7.21 -26.93
N ALA A 467 -30.95 8.24 -27.23
CA ALA A 467 -31.40 9.35 -28.05
C ALA A 467 -31.82 8.92 -29.47
N GLN A 468 -31.09 7.99 -30.08
CA GLN A 468 -31.42 7.42 -31.39
C GLN A 468 -32.68 6.52 -31.35
N ALA A 469 -32.90 5.80 -30.24
CA ALA A 469 -34.08 4.97 -30.04
C ALA A 469 -35.34 5.81 -29.78
N SER A 470 -35.24 6.93 -29.09
CA SER A 470 -36.35 7.85 -28.81
C SER A 470 -36.80 8.64 -30.03
N VAL A 471 -35.95 8.80 -31.05
CA VAL A 471 -36.30 9.44 -32.34
C VAL A 471 -37.04 8.47 -33.30
N LYS A 472 -37.00 7.16 -33.01
CA LYS A 472 -37.63 6.13 -33.89
C LYS A 472 -39.02 5.67 -33.44
N VAL A 473 -39.67 6.33 -32.48
CA VAL A 473 -41.10 6.06 -32.18
C VAL A 473 -41.94 7.00 -33.05
N PRO A 474 -42.57 6.50 -34.14
CA PRO A 474 -43.56 7.29 -34.90
C PRO A 474 -44.78 7.49 -34.03
N SER A 475 -45.27 8.72 -34.01
CA SER A 475 -46.55 9.16 -33.44
C SER A 475 -47.76 8.42 -34.04
#